data_d0f7d1a7641946463064080552515aec
#
_entry.id   d0f7d1a7641946463064080552515aec
#
_cell.length_a   1.000
_cell.length_b   1.000
_cell.length_c   1.000
_cell.angle_alpha   90.00
_cell.angle_beta   90.00
_cell.angle_gamma   90.00
#
_symmetry.space_group_name_H-M   'P 1'
#
loop_
_entity.id
_entity.type
_entity.pdbx_description
1 polymer ?
#
loop_
_entity_poly.entity_id
_entity_poly.type
_entity_poly.pdbx_seq_one_letter_code
_entity_poly.pdbx_strand_id
1 'polypeptide(L)'
;MAEENSNNGANEAPETSLDDKKYQNADLKDPKGAVPQPSPKAEKEMEKVRKELDSLKKFIVSKYKFVSGIGIIPPQAAEIFDEENELPEEERKKKPMHLLVVMPDDKEKEFNQIKVELVKKIAESKQNVWLNLFLEKDLWEICMDSKYGVIEAIGMAFPLYDKGILGSLRVAQIHKSLVLKKFEKYVYSYIIGGSLIYKGGATKTSEVDTYIIIDDTDVKRMPRLELKEKLRSIVYSYVMQAR
;
A
#
# COMPACT_ATOMS: atom_id res chain seq x y z
N MET A 1 -1.77 -26.29 -74.71
CA MET A 1 -1.80 -27.33 -73.68
C MET A 1 -0.59 -27.10 -72.79
N ALA A 2 -0.81 -26.49 -71.68
CA ALA A 2 0.11 -26.46 -70.55
C ALA A 2 -0.73 -25.97 -69.35
N GLU A 3 -0.92 -26.81 -68.36
CA GLU A 3 -1.72 -26.60 -67.17
C GLU A 3 -0.99 -25.72 -66.19
N GLU A 4 -1.63 -24.65 -65.76
CA GLU A 4 -1.20 -23.83 -64.61
C GLU A 4 -1.58 -24.54 -63.35
N ASN A 5 -0.61 -24.93 -62.55
CA ASN A 5 -0.80 -25.35 -61.17
C ASN A 5 -0.52 -24.17 -60.24
N SER A 6 -1.59 -23.53 -59.77
CA SER A 6 -1.54 -22.53 -58.72
C SER A 6 -1.52 -23.24 -57.36
N ASN A 7 -0.37 -23.21 -56.70
CA ASN A 7 -0.21 -23.73 -55.34
C ASN A 7 -0.37 -22.56 -54.35
N ASN A 8 -1.57 -22.39 -53.78
CA ASN A 8 -1.88 -21.47 -52.69
C ASN A 8 -1.35 -22.12 -51.38
N GLY A 9 -0.15 -21.79 -51.03
CA GLY A 9 0.39 -22.05 -49.69
C GLY A 9 -0.12 -20.98 -48.72
N ALA A 10 -1.22 -21.26 -48.03
CA ALA A 10 -1.64 -20.48 -46.88
C ALA A 10 -0.63 -20.72 -45.76
N ASN A 11 0.16 -19.69 -45.42
CA ASN A 11 0.97 -19.64 -44.21
C ASN A 11 0.03 -19.50 -42.99
N GLU A 12 -0.30 -20.63 -42.38
CA GLU A 12 -0.88 -20.65 -41.03
C GLU A 12 0.19 -20.15 -40.05
N ALA A 13 -0.13 -19.03 -39.42
CA ALA A 13 0.62 -18.54 -38.27
C ALA A 13 0.56 -19.58 -37.13
N PRO A 14 1.64 -19.85 -36.39
CA PRO A 14 1.59 -20.78 -35.29
C PRO A 14 0.65 -20.26 -34.21
N GLU A 15 -0.41 -21.00 -33.98
CA GLU A 15 -1.24 -20.86 -32.79
C GLU A 15 -0.36 -21.12 -31.54
N THR A 16 0.06 -20.07 -30.88
CA THR A 16 0.58 -20.17 -29.53
C THR A 16 -0.60 -20.46 -28.61
N SER A 17 -0.90 -21.75 -28.45
CA SER A 17 -1.74 -22.22 -27.35
C SER A 17 -1.02 -21.88 -26.05
N LEU A 18 -1.36 -20.77 -25.45
CA LEU A 18 -1.10 -20.51 -24.04
C LEU A 18 -1.77 -21.64 -23.27
N ASP A 19 -0.96 -22.47 -22.64
CA ASP A 19 -1.36 -23.66 -21.92
C ASP A 19 -2.09 -23.24 -20.63
N ASP A 20 -3.33 -22.78 -20.78
CA ASP A 20 -4.23 -22.39 -19.69
C ASP A 20 -4.54 -23.55 -18.73
N LYS A 21 -4.19 -24.77 -19.11
CA LYS A 21 -4.39 -25.98 -18.30
C LYS A 21 -3.40 -26.16 -17.16
N LYS A 22 -2.29 -25.40 -17.16
CA LYS A 22 -1.26 -25.57 -16.13
C LYS A 22 -1.54 -24.80 -14.84
N TYR A 23 -2.50 -23.87 -14.86
CA TYR A 23 -2.87 -23.07 -13.70
C TYR A 23 -4.22 -23.44 -13.07
N GLN A 24 -4.99 -24.36 -13.68
CA GLN A 24 -6.28 -24.77 -13.15
C GLN A 24 -6.21 -25.90 -12.11
N ASN A 25 -5.04 -26.51 -11.88
CA ASN A 25 -4.84 -27.58 -10.92
C ASN A 25 -3.73 -27.30 -9.90
N ALA A 26 -3.51 -26.04 -9.52
CA ALA A 26 -2.94 -25.80 -8.21
C ALA A 26 -4.03 -26.14 -7.20
N ASP A 27 -4.09 -27.41 -6.81
CA ASP A 27 -4.79 -27.81 -5.61
C ASP A 27 -4.36 -26.87 -4.48
N LEU A 28 -5.16 -25.86 -4.22
CA LEU A 28 -5.19 -25.15 -2.96
C LEU A 28 -5.66 -26.19 -1.94
N LYS A 29 -4.78 -27.15 -1.63
CA LYS A 29 -4.91 -27.90 -0.39
C LYS A 29 -4.95 -26.82 0.68
N ASP A 30 -6.14 -26.66 1.27
CA ASP A 30 -6.32 -25.86 2.47
C ASP A 30 -5.11 -26.11 3.36
N PRO A 31 -4.36 -25.06 3.74
CA PRO A 31 -3.31 -25.24 4.73
C PRO A 31 -4.04 -25.67 6.00
N LYS A 32 -4.13 -26.97 6.22
CA LYS A 32 -4.50 -27.58 7.52
C LYS A 32 -3.37 -27.33 8.52
N GLY A 33 -2.92 -26.10 8.59
CA GLY A 33 -2.24 -25.55 9.73
C GLY A 33 -3.27 -24.74 10.48
N ALA A 34 -3.88 -25.32 11.49
CA ALA A 34 -4.64 -24.56 12.46
C ALA A 34 -3.74 -23.40 12.89
N VAL A 35 -4.12 -22.16 12.57
CA VAL A 35 -3.43 -20.98 13.09
C VAL A 35 -3.38 -21.21 14.61
N PRO A 36 -2.20 -21.28 15.23
CA PRO A 36 -2.11 -21.54 16.65
C PRO A 36 -2.98 -20.53 17.39
N GLN A 37 -4.00 -21.02 18.09
CA GLN A 37 -4.82 -20.12 18.91
C GLN A 37 -3.90 -19.50 19.98
N PRO A 38 -3.94 -18.18 20.18
CA PRO A 38 -3.12 -17.53 21.16
C PRO A 38 -3.41 -18.11 22.55
N SER A 39 -2.40 -18.28 23.36
CA SER A 39 -2.60 -18.74 24.73
C SER A 39 -3.48 -17.76 25.49
N PRO A 40 -4.23 -18.19 26.53
CA PRO A 40 -5.09 -17.30 27.33
C PRO A 40 -4.33 -16.11 27.94
N LYS A 41 -3.01 -16.26 28.15
CA LYS A 41 -2.13 -15.18 28.61
C LYS A 41 -1.87 -14.17 27.48
N ALA A 42 -1.59 -14.65 26.28
CA ALA A 42 -1.38 -13.80 25.11
C ALA A 42 -2.66 -13.04 24.73
N GLU A 43 -3.84 -13.66 24.84
CA GLU A 43 -5.13 -13.00 24.60
C GLU A 43 -5.35 -11.83 25.57
N LYS A 44 -5.08 -12.01 26.86
CA LYS A 44 -5.19 -10.95 27.87
C LYS A 44 -4.21 -9.80 27.61
N GLU A 45 -3.00 -10.10 27.19
CA GLU A 45 -2.00 -9.10 26.83
C GLU A 45 -2.44 -8.31 25.57
N MET A 46 -2.93 -9.00 24.55
CA MET A 46 -3.47 -8.37 23.35
C MET A 46 -4.67 -7.47 23.65
N GLU A 47 -5.58 -7.93 24.52
CA GLU A 47 -6.75 -7.13 24.91
C GLU A 47 -6.34 -5.86 25.66
N LYS A 48 -5.30 -5.94 26.51
CA LYS A 48 -4.76 -4.79 27.22
C LYS A 48 -4.14 -3.78 26.26
N VAL A 49 -3.31 -4.23 25.32
CA VAL A 49 -2.73 -3.39 24.25
C VAL A 49 -3.83 -2.71 23.45
N ARG A 50 -4.86 -3.46 23.06
CA ARG A 50 -6.01 -2.93 22.32
C ARG A 50 -6.75 -1.82 23.09
N LYS A 51 -6.98 -2.00 24.38
CA LYS A 51 -7.64 -0.99 25.23
C LYS A 51 -6.81 0.30 25.34
N GLU A 52 -5.50 0.17 25.45
CA GLU A 52 -4.60 1.32 25.52
C GLU A 52 -4.54 2.07 24.19
N LEU A 53 -4.45 1.35 23.05
CA LEU A 53 -4.52 1.94 21.72
C LEU A 53 -5.86 2.65 21.46
N ASP A 54 -6.97 2.06 21.89
CA ASP A 54 -8.29 2.70 21.80
C ASP A 54 -8.36 3.97 22.65
N SER A 55 -7.72 3.98 23.81
CA SER A 55 -7.64 5.18 24.66
C SER A 55 -6.82 6.28 23.99
N LEU A 56 -5.65 5.96 23.44
CA LEU A 56 -4.82 6.89 22.67
C LEU A 56 -5.58 7.44 21.46
N LYS A 57 -6.22 6.57 20.67
CA LYS A 57 -7.05 6.98 19.54
C LYS A 57 -8.13 7.96 19.97
N LYS A 58 -8.89 7.64 21.02
CA LYS A 58 -9.97 8.51 21.54
C LYS A 58 -9.41 9.87 21.96
N PHE A 59 -8.29 9.90 22.66
CA PHE A 59 -7.61 11.13 23.03
C PHE A 59 -7.25 11.97 21.80
N ILE A 60 -6.55 11.35 20.81
CA ILE A 60 -6.11 12.06 19.61
C ILE A 60 -7.29 12.60 18.83
N VAL A 61 -8.29 11.79 18.54
CA VAL A 61 -9.44 12.19 17.72
C VAL A 61 -10.31 13.23 18.42
N SER A 62 -10.46 13.16 19.76
CA SER A 62 -11.24 14.14 20.50
C SER A 62 -10.57 15.50 20.57
N LYS A 63 -9.26 15.53 20.76
CA LYS A 63 -8.48 16.76 20.89
C LYS A 63 -8.12 17.37 19.53
N TYR A 64 -7.76 16.55 18.57
CA TYR A 64 -7.30 16.95 17.23
C TYR A 64 -8.26 16.46 16.16
N LYS A 65 -9.46 17.06 16.10
CA LYS A 65 -10.53 16.67 15.15
C LYS A 65 -10.11 16.74 13.66
N PHE A 66 -9.03 17.47 13.37
CA PHE A 66 -8.48 17.62 12.03
C PHE A 66 -7.64 16.42 11.59
N VAL A 67 -7.16 15.56 12.48
CA VAL A 67 -6.34 14.39 12.12
C VAL A 67 -6.98 13.60 10.98
N SER A 68 -6.19 13.27 9.97
CA SER A 68 -6.61 12.59 8.75
C SER A 68 -6.51 11.07 8.86
N GLY A 69 -5.52 10.57 9.60
CA GLY A 69 -5.32 9.13 9.79
C GLY A 69 -4.54 8.79 11.05
N ILE A 70 -4.87 7.65 11.66
CA ILE A 70 -4.13 7.03 12.76
C ILE A 70 -4.01 5.54 12.43
N GLY A 71 -2.81 5.01 12.45
CA GLY A 71 -2.57 3.60 12.16
C GLY A 71 -1.43 3.01 12.98
N ILE A 72 -1.36 1.70 12.99
CA ILE A 72 -0.22 0.95 13.57
C ILE A 72 0.54 0.32 12.42
N ILE A 73 1.83 0.57 12.35
CA ILE A 73 2.73 -0.07 11.39
C ILE A 73 2.88 -1.53 11.78
N PRO A 74 2.72 -2.47 10.84
CA PRO A 74 2.88 -3.89 11.13
C PRO A 74 4.34 -4.21 11.51
N PRO A 75 4.56 -5.18 12.42
CA PRO A 75 5.91 -5.53 12.87
C PRO A 75 6.88 -5.87 11.75
N GLN A 76 6.39 -6.40 10.63
CA GLN A 76 7.19 -6.73 9.45
C GLN A 76 7.78 -5.51 8.74
N ALA A 77 7.16 -4.35 8.91
CA ALA A 77 7.61 -3.10 8.34
C ALA A 77 8.24 -2.14 9.38
N ALA A 78 8.33 -2.56 10.64
CA ALA A 78 8.86 -1.72 11.73
C ALA A 78 10.33 -1.35 11.49
N GLU A 79 11.13 -2.28 10.98
CA GLU A 79 12.56 -2.08 10.72
C GLU A 79 12.82 -0.90 9.77
N ILE A 80 11.97 -0.72 8.75
CA ILE A 80 12.06 0.42 7.81
C ILE A 80 11.87 1.75 8.57
N PHE A 81 10.96 1.78 9.52
CA PHE A 81 10.73 2.97 10.35
C PHE A 81 11.80 3.18 11.39
N ASP A 82 12.40 2.12 11.92
CA ASP A 82 13.55 2.20 12.83
C ASP A 82 14.75 2.84 12.12
N GLU A 83 15.01 2.47 10.86
CA GLU A 83 16.07 3.05 10.04
C GLU A 83 15.76 4.50 9.67
N GLU A 84 14.57 4.81 9.20
CA GLU A 84 14.16 6.15 8.80
C GLU A 84 14.21 7.15 9.99
N ASN A 85 13.85 6.71 11.18
CA ASN A 85 13.89 7.55 12.38
C ASN A 85 15.25 7.54 13.07
N GLU A 86 16.25 6.83 12.53
CA GLU A 86 17.58 6.68 13.15
C GLU A 86 17.50 6.24 14.63
N LEU A 87 16.58 5.31 14.93
CA LEU A 87 16.40 4.85 16.30
C LEU A 87 17.71 4.25 16.84
N PRO A 88 18.08 4.61 18.09
CA PRO A 88 19.20 3.98 18.78
C PRO A 88 19.01 2.47 18.91
N GLU A 89 20.09 1.69 18.83
CA GLU A 89 20.02 0.23 18.92
C GLU A 89 19.30 -0.27 20.18
N GLU A 90 19.43 0.43 21.29
CA GLU A 90 18.77 0.09 22.55
C GLU A 90 17.24 0.19 22.44
N GLU A 91 16.74 1.18 21.72
CA GLU A 91 15.30 1.35 21.47
C GLU A 91 14.81 0.32 20.44
N ARG A 92 15.57 0.04 19.37
CA ARG A 92 15.26 -1.01 18.39
C ARG A 92 15.13 -2.38 19.06
N LYS A 93 16.00 -2.71 20.00
CA LYS A 93 15.95 -3.98 20.76
C LYS A 93 14.67 -4.13 21.57
N LYS A 94 14.05 -3.03 21.99
CA LYS A 94 12.76 -3.04 22.68
C LYS A 94 11.58 -3.31 21.75
N LYS A 95 11.78 -3.35 20.44
CA LYS A 95 10.76 -3.55 19.39
C LYS A 95 9.53 -2.65 19.61
N PRO A 96 9.68 -1.33 19.49
CA PRO A 96 8.58 -0.42 19.72
C PRO A 96 7.45 -0.63 18.70
N MET A 97 6.22 -0.39 19.15
CA MET A 97 5.08 -0.34 18.23
C MET A 97 5.03 1.03 17.57
N HIS A 98 5.12 1.10 16.26
CA HIS A 98 5.06 2.37 15.53
C HIS A 98 3.62 2.84 15.37
N LEU A 99 3.28 3.91 16.07
CA LEU A 99 2.01 4.63 15.91
C LEU A 99 2.17 5.70 14.84
N LEU A 100 1.46 5.55 13.75
CA LEU A 100 1.38 6.53 12.68
C LEU A 100 0.24 7.50 12.94
N VAL A 101 0.50 8.80 12.82
CA VAL A 101 -0.52 9.86 12.87
C VAL A 101 -0.29 10.81 11.68
N VAL A 102 -1.32 11.03 10.88
CA VAL A 102 -1.29 11.92 9.72
C VAL A 102 -2.18 13.12 9.96
N MET A 103 -1.67 14.31 9.68
CA MET A 103 -2.36 15.59 9.89
C MET A 103 -2.36 16.41 8.59
N PRO A 104 -3.35 17.30 8.38
CA PRO A 104 -3.37 18.21 7.25
C PRO A 104 -2.26 19.28 7.33
N ASP A 105 -1.84 19.78 6.17
CA ASP A 105 -0.71 20.70 6.01
C ASP A 105 -0.93 22.07 6.67
N ASP A 106 -2.18 22.50 6.81
CA ASP A 106 -2.53 23.76 7.49
C ASP A 106 -2.15 23.76 8.99
N LYS A 107 -1.82 22.60 9.55
CA LYS A 107 -1.37 22.38 10.92
C LYS A 107 0.15 22.37 11.12
N GLU A 108 0.90 22.67 10.09
CA GLU A 108 2.37 22.68 10.15
C GLU A 108 2.93 23.56 11.28
N LYS A 109 2.34 24.74 11.50
CA LYS A 109 2.78 25.64 12.58
C LYS A 109 2.60 25.06 13.98
N GLU A 110 1.60 24.18 14.16
CA GLU A 110 1.29 23.54 15.42
C GLU A 110 2.00 22.18 15.58
N PHE A 111 2.70 21.71 14.54
CA PHE A 111 3.26 20.36 14.44
C PHE A 111 4.12 19.97 15.64
N ASN A 112 5.11 20.81 15.98
CA ASN A 112 6.02 20.51 17.09
C ASN A 112 5.30 20.50 18.45
N GLN A 113 4.35 21.40 18.66
CA GLN A 113 3.55 21.43 19.89
C GLN A 113 2.73 20.14 20.02
N ILE A 114 2.05 19.75 18.94
CA ILE A 114 1.25 18.52 18.89
C ILE A 114 2.14 17.30 19.11
N LYS A 115 3.31 17.23 18.46
CA LYS A 115 4.27 16.15 18.65
C LYS A 115 4.68 15.99 20.12
N VAL A 116 5.04 17.09 20.79
CA VAL A 116 5.43 17.07 22.21
C VAL A 116 4.26 16.60 23.09
N GLU A 117 3.04 17.06 22.84
CA GLU A 117 1.87 16.66 23.62
C GLU A 117 1.54 15.18 23.43
N LEU A 118 1.63 14.67 22.18
CA LEU A 118 1.40 13.26 21.87
C LEU A 118 2.47 12.37 22.51
N VAL A 119 3.74 12.77 22.43
CA VAL A 119 4.84 12.03 23.09
C VAL A 119 4.65 11.96 24.61
N LYS A 120 4.25 13.06 25.25
CA LYS A 120 3.93 13.05 26.69
C LYS A 120 2.78 12.08 26.99
N LYS A 121 1.72 12.12 26.17
CA LYS A 121 0.58 11.22 26.35
C LYS A 121 0.93 9.76 26.15
N ILE A 122 1.79 9.45 25.18
CA ILE A 122 2.29 8.11 24.94
C ILE A 122 3.17 7.64 26.12
N ALA A 123 4.01 8.53 26.67
CA ALA A 123 4.85 8.21 27.83
C ALA A 123 4.04 7.86 29.09
N GLU A 124 2.81 8.36 29.22
CA GLU A 124 1.89 7.96 30.29
C GLU A 124 1.34 6.54 30.10
N SER A 125 1.39 6.02 28.88
CA SER A 125 0.96 4.65 28.57
C SER A 125 2.04 3.66 29.04
N LYS A 126 1.61 2.43 29.35
CA LYS A 126 2.53 1.34 29.73
C LYS A 126 3.09 0.59 28.53
N GLN A 127 2.76 1.03 27.32
CA GLN A 127 3.16 0.39 26.07
C GLN A 127 4.41 1.06 25.52
N ASN A 128 5.27 0.25 24.91
CA ASN A 128 6.42 0.73 24.16
C ASN A 128 5.93 1.18 22.77
N VAL A 129 5.55 2.45 22.65
CA VAL A 129 5.01 3.04 21.41
C VAL A 129 5.93 4.15 20.94
N TRP A 130 6.30 4.09 19.66
CA TRP A 130 7.05 5.14 18.97
C TRP A 130 6.10 5.94 18.06
N LEU A 131 6.12 7.26 18.20
CA LEU A 131 5.25 8.15 17.42
C LEU A 131 5.90 8.54 16.11
N ASN A 132 5.21 8.25 15.00
CA ASN A 132 5.52 8.74 13.66
C ASN A 132 4.42 9.74 13.28
N LEU A 133 4.72 11.02 13.37
CA LEU A 133 3.81 12.10 13.04
C LEU A 133 4.20 12.69 11.69
N PHE A 134 3.24 12.73 10.74
CA PHE A 134 3.42 13.25 9.39
C PHE A 134 2.37 14.31 9.07
N LEU A 135 2.75 15.29 8.26
CA LEU A 135 1.81 16.09 7.48
C LEU A 135 1.46 15.33 6.21
N GLU A 136 0.33 15.67 5.59
CA GLU A 136 -0.07 15.04 4.32
C GLU A 136 0.97 15.28 3.22
N LYS A 137 1.58 16.46 3.18
CA LYS A 137 2.68 16.78 2.23
C LYS A 137 3.91 15.89 2.43
N ASP A 138 4.22 15.48 3.67
CA ASP A 138 5.38 14.64 3.96
C ASP A 138 5.28 13.28 3.24
N LEU A 139 4.04 12.76 3.08
CA LEU A 139 3.81 11.51 2.33
C LEU A 139 4.21 11.65 0.86
N TRP A 140 4.08 12.86 0.30
CA TRP A 140 4.53 13.18 -1.05
C TRP A 140 6.04 13.29 -1.13
N GLU A 141 6.64 14.01 -0.20
CA GLU A 141 8.08 14.17 -0.13
C GLU A 141 8.77 12.80 -0.02
N ILE A 142 8.24 11.92 0.83
CA ILE A 142 8.72 10.54 0.94
C ILE A 142 8.66 9.80 -0.42
N CYS A 143 7.57 9.97 -1.19
CA CYS A 143 7.45 9.38 -2.52
C CYS A 143 8.46 9.98 -3.50
N MET A 144 8.66 11.30 -3.48
CA MET A 144 9.59 12.00 -4.37
C MET A 144 11.05 11.69 -4.03
N ASP A 145 11.37 11.46 -2.76
CA ASP A 145 12.68 11.04 -2.28
C ASP A 145 12.99 9.56 -2.55
N SER A 146 12.11 8.89 -3.30
CA SER A 146 12.24 7.46 -3.65
C SER A 146 12.27 6.51 -2.44
N LYS A 147 11.74 6.93 -1.30
CA LYS A 147 11.64 6.11 -0.09
C LYS A 147 10.39 5.21 -0.15
N TYR A 148 10.31 4.41 -1.21
CA TYR A 148 9.12 3.59 -1.50
C TYR A 148 8.78 2.59 -0.41
N GLY A 149 9.78 2.04 0.30
CA GLY A 149 9.55 1.12 1.42
C GLY A 149 8.75 1.75 2.56
N VAL A 150 9.00 3.03 2.87
CA VAL A 150 8.25 3.77 3.90
C VAL A 150 6.79 3.95 3.50
N ILE A 151 6.53 4.32 2.24
CA ILE A 151 5.15 4.45 1.72
C ILE A 151 4.42 3.10 1.69
N GLU A 152 5.11 2.03 1.33
CA GLU A 152 4.55 0.68 1.37
C GLU A 152 4.18 0.29 2.80
N ALA A 153 5.05 0.57 3.76
CA ALA A 153 4.78 0.32 5.17
C ALA A 153 3.58 1.14 5.69
N ILE A 154 3.46 2.42 5.29
CA ILE A 154 2.29 3.26 5.60
C ILE A 154 1.02 2.66 4.98
N GLY A 155 1.06 2.23 3.74
CA GLY A 155 -0.08 1.58 3.06
C GLY A 155 -0.50 0.26 3.72
N MET A 156 0.43 -0.45 4.39
CA MET A 156 0.14 -1.65 5.16
C MET A 156 -0.30 -1.37 6.60
N ALA A 157 -0.27 -0.12 7.07
CA ALA A 157 -0.64 0.23 8.43
C ALA A 157 -2.04 -0.28 8.79
N PHE A 158 -2.20 -0.82 10.00
CA PHE A 158 -3.51 -1.19 10.53
C PHE A 158 -4.25 0.09 10.97
N PRO A 159 -5.36 0.49 10.32
CA PRO A 159 -6.03 1.74 10.61
C PRO A 159 -6.78 1.65 11.94
N LEU A 160 -6.49 2.56 12.86
CA LEU A 160 -7.28 2.80 14.07
C LEU A 160 -8.35 3.87 13.82
N TYR A 161 -8.02 4.86 13.01
CA TYR A 161 -8.89 5.93 12.54
C TYR A 161 -8.43 6.38 11.17
N ASP A 162 -9.34 6.59 10.23
CA ASP A 162 -8.98 7.01 8.88
C ASP A 162 -10.10 7.83 8.24
N LYS A 163 -9.77 8.98 7.70
CA LYS A 163 -10.63 9.79 6.84
C LYS A 163 -10.49 9.42 5.36
N GLY A 164 -9.80 8.33 5.06
CA GLY A 164 -9.64 7.77 3.74
C GLY A 164 -8.22 7.76 3.18
N ILE A 165 -7.25 8.47 3.80
CA ILE A 165 -5.87 8.55 3.29
C ILE A 165 -5.15 7.20 3.41
N LEU A 166 -5.24 6.53 4.56
CA LEU A 166 -4.59 5.23 4.76
C LEU A 166 -5.22 4.14 3.90
N GLY A 167 -6.55 4.13 3.84
CA GLY A 167 -7.30 3.21 2.97
C GLY A 167 -6.93 3.35 1.51
N SER A 168 -6.74 4.58 1.05
CA SER A 168 -6.37 4.87 -0.34
C SER A 168 -4.96 4.42 -0.67
N LEU A 169 -4.02 4.69 0.21
CA LEU A 169 -2.64 4.20 0.06
C LEU A 169 -2.62 2.67 0.03
N ARG A 170 -3.40 2.02 0.88
CA ARG A 170 -3.53 0.56 0.89
C ARG A 170 -4.05 0.02 -0.44
N VAL A 171 -5.15 0.58 -0.96
CA VAL A 171 -5.72 0.17 -2.25
C VAL A 171 -4.69 0.37 -3.37
N ALA A 172 -4.00 1.51 -3.38
CA ALA A 172 -2.96 1.80 -4.36
C ALA A 172 -1.78 0.80 -4.28
N GLN A 173 -1.35 0.42 -3.07
CA GLN A 173 -0.27 -0.56 -2.89
C GLN A 173 -0.68 -1.97 -3.30
N ILE A 174 -1.91 -2.40 -2.99
CA ILE A 174 -2.43 -3.69 -3.46
C ILE A 174 -2.49 -3.69 -4.99
N HIS A 175 -3.03 -2.63 -5.59
CA HIS A 175 -3.09 -2.50 -7.05
C HIS A 175 -1.70 -2.52 -7.68
N LYS A 176 -0.74 -1.75 -7.14
CA LYS A 176 0.67 -1.77 -7.55
C LYS A 176 1.25 -3.19 -7.54
N SER A 177 1.03 -3.92 -6.44
CA SER A 177 1.54 -5.29 -6.30
C SER A 177 0.97 -6.23 -7.37
N LEU A 178 -0.33 -6.10 -7.69
CA LEU A 178 -0.97 -6.89 -8.75
C LEU A 178 -0.41 -6.54 -10.13
N VAL A 179 -0.21 -5.25 -10.40
CA VAL A 179 0.38 -4.77 -11.66
C VAL A 179 1.82 -5.28 -11.81
N LEU A 180 2.65 -5.12 -10.78
CA LEU A 180 4.06 -5.55 -10.82
C LEU A 180 4.17 -7.06 -10.93
N LYS A 181 3.36 -7.83 -10.23
CA LYS A 181 3.34 -9.30 -10.35
C LYS A 181 3.14 -9.77 -11.80
N LYS A 182 2.39 -9.01 -12.61
CA LYS A 182 2.12 -9.35 -14.00
C LYS A 182 3.05 -8.70 -15.01
N PHE A 183 3.48 -7.46 -14.74
CA PHE A 183 4.15 -6.60 -15.72
C PHE A 183 5.47 -6.02 -15.24
N GLU A 184 6.08 -6.54 -14.16
CA GLU A 184 7.32 -6.02 -13.57
C GLU A 184 8.38 -5.67 -14.61
N LYS A 185 8.60 -6.58 -15.57
CA LYS A 185 9.59 -6.40 -16.67
C LYS A 185 9.32 -5.15 -17.52
N TYR A 186 8.07 -4.71 -17.61
CA TYR A 186 7.66 -3.62 -18.50
C TYR A 186 7.33 -2.33 -17.74
N VAL A 187 7.09 -2.41 -16.44
CA VAL A 187 6.75 -1.22 -15.64
C VAL A 187 8.02 -0.45 -15.30
N TYR A 188 8.14 0.73 -15.90
CA TYR A 188 9.23 1.66 -15.58
C TYR A 188 8.93 2.48 -14.33
N SER A 189 7.69 2.91 -14.16
CA SER A 189 7.27 3.70 -13.00
C SER A 189 5.78 3.49 -12.69
N TYR A 190 5.47 3.51 -11.39
CA TYR A 190 4.09 3.50 -10.88
C TYR A 190 3.91 4.71 -9.96
N ILE A 191 3.08 5.65 -10.38
CA ILE A 191 2.88 6.93 -9.71
C ILE A 191 1.47 6.96 -9.13
N ILE A 192 1.35 7.37 -7.88
CA ILE A 192 0.08 7.56 -7.18
C ILE A 192 -0.18 9.06 -7.06
N GLY A 193 -1.41 9.48 -7.36
CA GLY A 193 -1.85 10.86 -7.28
C GLY A 193 -3.33 10.95 -6.90
N GLY A 194 -3.92 12.11 -7.11
CA GLY A 194 -5.34 12.35 -6.91
C GLY A 194 -5.67 13.23 -5.70
N SER A 195 -6.88 13.74 -5.69
CA SER A 195 -7.34 14.74 -4.70
C SER A 195 -7.32 14.22 -3.27
N LEU A 196 -7.43 12.90 -3.10
CA LEU A 196 -7.44 12.27 -1.78
C LEU A 196 -6.08 12.42 -1.08
N ILE A 197 -5.00 12.37 -1.85
CA ILE A 197 -3.65 12.48 -1.33
C ILE A 197 -3.27 13.95 -1.14
N TYR A 198 -3.72 14.86 -2.06
CA TYR A 198 -3.37 16.29 -1.99
C TYR A 198 -4.20 17.13 -1.02
N LYS A 199 -5.44 16.73 -0.71
CA LYS A 199 -6.38 17.58 0.04
C LYS A 199 -6.76 17.05 1.41
N GLY A 200 -6.19 15.93 1.83
CA GLY A 200 -6.33 15.40 3.17
C GLY A 200 -7.74 15.21 3.65
N GLY A 201 -8.44 14.32 3.07
CA GLY A 201 -9.76 13.93 3.53
C GLY A 201 -10.61 13.35 2.41
N ALA A 202 -11.13 12.15 2.64
CA ALA A 202 -12.02 11.51 1.69
C ALA A 202 -13.34 12.25 1.62
N THR A 203 -13.70 12.71 0.44
CA THR A 203 -15.08 13.10 0.09
C THR A 203 -15.69 11.98 -0.75
N LYS A 204 -17.02 12.03 -0.96
CA LYS A 204 -17.69 11.05 -1.84
C LYS A 204 -17.16 11.05 -3.29
N THR A 205 -16.46 12.11 -3.69
CA THR A 205 -15.91 12.31 -5.04
C THR A 205 -14.39 12.28 -5.06
N SER A 206 -13.74 11.93 -3.94
CA SER A 206 -12.29 11.82 -3.90
C SER A 206 -11.84 10.58 -4.66
N GLU A 207 -10.84 10.75 -5.52
CA GLU A 207 -10.27 9.70 -6.36
C GLU A 207 -8.78 9.54 -6.06
N VAL A 208 -8.30 8.31 -6.25
CA VAL A 208 -6.88 7.99 -6.30
C VAL A 208 -6.53 7.76 -7.75
N ASP A 209 -5.72 8.64 -8.31
CA ASP A 209 -5.23 8.51 -9.67
C ASP A 209 -3.94 7.69 -9.66
N THR A 210 -3.82 6.78 -10.62
CA THR A 210 -2.60 6.02 -10.81
C THR A 210 -2.10 6.16 -12.24
N TYR A 211 -0.80 6.43 -12.38
CA TYR A 211 -0.13 6.52 -13.67
C TYR A 211 0.92 5.42 -13.74
N ILE A 212 0.82 4.59 -14.77
CA ILE A 212 1.74 3.47 -14.99
C ILE A 212 2.51 3.77 -16.26
N ILE A 213 3.82 3.99 -16.12
CA ILE A 213 4.73 4.19 -17.24
C ILE A 213 5.34 2.83 -17.59
N ILE A 214 5.21 2.44 -18.84
CA ILE A 214 5.70 1.14 -19.32
C ILE A 214 6.75 1.33 -20.42
N ASP A 215 7.70 0.39 -20.47
CA ASP A 215 8.58 0.21 -21.61
C ASP A 215 7.89 -0.64 -22.67
N ASP A 216 7.63 -0.04 -23.84
CA ASP A 216 6.96 -0.68 -24.96
C ASP A 216 7.93 -1.21 -26.03
N THR A 217 9.24 -1.30 -25.71
CA THR A 217 10.30 -1.64 -26.66
C THR A 217 10.09 -3.00 -27.31
N ASP A 218 9.66 -3.98 -26.54
CA ASP A 218 9.45 -5.36 -27.00
C ASP A 218 8.15 -5.53 -27.82
N VAL A 219 7.21 -4.57 -27.71
CA VAL A 219 5.89 -4.65 -28.34
C VAL A 219 5.67 -3.62 -29.46
N LYS A 220 6.76 -3.10 -30.04
CA LYS A 220 6.73 -2.07 -31.11
C LYS A 220 5.91 -2.45 -32.35
N ARG A 221 5.68 -3.73 -32.57
CA ARG A 221 4.87 -4.22 -33.72
C ARG A 221 3.37 -4.07 -33.50
N MET A 222 2.93 -3.90 -32.25
CA MET A 222 1.53 -3.71 -31.94
C MET A 222 1.16 -2.23 -32.04
N PRO A 223 0.04 -1.87 -32.70
CA PRO A 223 -0.45 -0.51 -32.71
C PRO A 223 -0.63 0.02 -31.27
N ARG A 224 -0.13 1.22 -31.01
CA ARG A 224 -0.17 1.81 -29.65
C ARG A 224 -1.58 1.86 -29.06
N LEU A 225 -2.60 2.08 -29.88
CA LEU A 225 -4.00 2.10 -29.42
C LEU A 225 -4.43 0.72 -28.92
N GLU A 226 -4.11 -0.32 -29.66
CA GLU A 226 -4.42 -1.71 -29.29
C GLU A 226 -3.70 -2.13 -28.00
N LEU A 227 -2.42 -1.80 -27.90
CA LEU A 227 -1.64 -2.04 -26.67
C LEU A 227 -2.28 -1.34 -25.46
N LYS A 228 -2.64 -0.06 -25.63
CA LYS A 228 -3.30 0.73 -24.58
C LYS A 228 -4.60 0.10 -24.12
N GLU A 229 -5.47 -0.31 -25.05
CA GLU A 229 -6.77 -0.91 -24.71
C GLU A 229 -6.60 -2.27 -23.98
N LYS A 230 -5.68 -3.12 -24.44
CA LYS A 230 -5.37 -4.40 -23.78
C LYS A 230 -4.86 -4.18 -22.36
N LEU A 231 -3.87 -3.30 -22.17
CA LEU A 231 -3.32 -3.00 -20.87
C LEU A 231 -4.34 -2.36 -19.95
N ARG A 232 -5.13 -1.41 -20.46
CA ARG A 232 -6.19 -0.74 -19.68
C ARG A 232 -7.20 -1.74 -19.14
N SER A 233 -7.66 -2.70 -19.94
CA SER A 233 -8.60 -3.72 -19.49
C SER A 233 -8.05 -4.55 -18.35
N ILE A 234 -6.78 -5.00 -18.46
CA ILE A 234 -6.12 -5.81 -17.42
C ILE A 234 -5.88 -4.99 -16.15
N VAL A 235 -5.30 -3.81 -16.29
CA VAL A 235 -4.99 -2.93 -15.15
C VAL A 235 -6.28 -2.54 -14.42
N TYR A 236 -7.36 -2.23 -15.15
CA TYR A 236 -8.65 -1.93 -14.55
C TYR A 236 -9.25 -3.11 -13.77
N SER A 237 -9.06 -4.34 -14.25
CA SER A 237 -9.52 -5.52 -13.52
C SER A 237 -8.86 -5.65 -12.15
N TYR A 238 -7.61 -5.20 -12.01
CA TYR A 238 -6.89 -5.18 -10.73
C TYR A 238 -7.41 -4.15 -9.74
N VAL A 239 -7.98 -3.03 -10.23
CA VAL A 239 -8.66 -2.06 -9.35
C VAL A 239 -9.82 -2.73 -8.61
N MET A 240 -10.57 -3.59 -9.30
CA MET A 240 -11.69 -4.31 -8.69
C MET A 240 -11.23 -5.37 -7.68
N GLN A 241 -10.02 -5.89 -7.81
CA GLN A 241 -9.43 -6.85 -6.86
C GLN A 241 -8.80 -6.16 -5.65
N ALA A 242 -8.38 -4.90 -5.78
CA ALA A 242 -7.72 -4.13 -4.73
C ALA A 242 -8.71 -3.44 -3.78
N ARG A 243 -9.98 -3.31 -4.18
CA ARG A 243 -11.08 -2.75 -3.37
C ARG A 243 -11.65 -3.76 -2.40
#